data_b2c731d0283e0a2ec6dfc3f3ea3e5b83
#
_entry.id   b2c731d0283e0a2ec6dfc3f3ea3e5b83
#
_cell.length_a   1.000
_cell.length_b   1.000
_cell.length_c   1.000
_cell.angle_alpha   90.00
_cell.angle_beta   90.00
_cell.angle_gamma   90.00
#
_symmetry.space_group_name_H-M   'P 1'
#
loop_
_entity.id
_entity.type
_entity.pdbx_description
1 polymer ?
#
loop_
_entity_poly.entity_id
_entity_poly.type
_entity_poly.pdbx_seq_one_letter_code
_entity_poly.pdbx_strand_id
1 'polypeptide(L)'
;MFKYYSLKKYSKKLLPTLEKRYGKAQYYSASQVRATIYQHDFNPKYLPLAYVLFLEKKALKNVIYIEFPALNINQYKQEICQYLADKQDDSCLQSLHTLVVNG
;
A
#
# COMPACT_ATOMS: atom_id res chain seq x y z
N MET A 1 6.01 6.40 -14.11
CA MET A 1 6.47 5.95 -12.79
C MET A 1 5.34 5.28 -12.00
N PHE A 2 4.34 6.00 -11.54
CA PHE A 2 3.16 5.38 -10.92
C PHE A 2 2.11 5.09 -11.98
N LYS A 3 1.54 3.89 -11.91
CA LYS A 3 0.52 3.46 -12.87
C LYS A 3 -0.87 3.62 -12.27
N TYR A 4 -1.69 4.43 -12.93
CA TYR A 4 -3.03 4.79 -12.47
C TYR A 4 -3.88 3.56 -12.14
N TYR A 5 -3.98 2.62 -13.07
CA TYR A 5 -4.85 1.44 -12.88
C TYR A 5 -4.36 0.52 -11.77
N SER A 6 -3.03 0.40 -11.61
CA SER A 6 -2.46 -0.39 -10.52
C SER A 6 -2.79 0.21 -9.16
N LEU A 7 -2.65 1.53 -9.02
CA LEU A 7 -2.99 2.22 -7.78
C LEU A 7 -4.49 2.17 -7.50
N LYS A 8 -5.31 2.28 -8.54
CA LYS A 8 -6.75 2.18 -8.40
C LYS A 8 -7.16 0.79 -7.90
N LYS A 9 -6.53 -0.26 -8.40
CA LYS A 9 -6.77 -1.62 -7.93
C LYS A 9 -6.39 -1.78 -6.45
N TYR A 10 -5.25 -1.23 -6.04
CA TYR A 10 -4.83 -1.21 -4.64
C TYR A 10 -5.89 -0.53 -3.76
N SER A 11 -6.38 0.62 -4.21
CA SER A 11 -7.40 1.36 -3.47
C SER A 11 -8.71 0.60 -3.33
N LYS A 12 -9.17 -0.03 -4.41
CA LYS A 12 -10.51 -0.66 -4.43
C LYS A 12 -10.53 -2.07 -3.89
N LYS A 13 -9.47 -2.85 -4.10
CA LYS A 13 -9.54 -4.31 -3.95
C LYS A 13 -8.63 -4.89 -2.89
N LEU A 14 -7.58 -4.18 -2.48
CA LEU A 14 -6.60 -4.78 -1.58
C LEU A 14 -7.18 -5.05 -0.19
N LEU A 15 -7.81 -4.05 0.44
CA LEU A 15 -8.41 -4.24 1.75
C LEU A 15 -9.52 -5.30 1.74
N PRO A 16 -10.50 -5.25 0.81
CA PRO A 16 -11.50 -6.31 0.76
C PRO A 16 -10.92 -7.71 0.57
N THR A 17 -9.86 -7.84 -0.22
CA THR A 17 -9.20 -9.14 -0.42
C THR A 17 -8.51 -9.63 0.85
N LEU A 18 -7.82 -8.73 1.57
CA LEU A 18 -7.21 -9.06 2.85
C LEU A 18 -8.26 -9.48 3.87
N GLU A 19 -9.36 -8.74 3.97
CA GLU A 19 -10.45 -9.05 4.90
C GLU A 19 -11.10 -10.40 4.58
N LYS A 20 -11.27 -10.70 3.30
CA LYS A 20 -11.85 -11.97 2.87
C LYS A 20 -10.95 -13.16 3.23
N ARG A 21 -9.63 -12.98 3.12
CA ARG A 21 -8.67 -14.06 3.38
C ARG A 21 -8.38 -14.26 4.86
N TYR A 22 -8.28 -13.19 5.62
CA TYR A 22 -7.74 -13.22 6.99
C TYR A 22 -8.68 -12.63 8.03
N GLY A 23 -9.84 -12.11 7.62
CA GLY A 23 -10.76 -11.42 8.51
C GLY A 23 -10.40 -9.95 8.70
N LYS A 24 -11.30 -9.22 9.35
CA LYS A 24 -11.08 -7.79 9.63
C LYS A 24 -10.04 -7.63 10.72
N ALA A 25 -9.07 -6.75 10.49
CA ALA A 25 -8.02 -6.44 11.44
C ALA A 25 -7.57 -5.00 11.25
N GLN A 26 -7.01 -4.41 12.30
CA GLN A 26 -6.42 -3.08 12.19
C GLN A 26 -5.14 -3.10 11.37
N TYR A 27 -4.35 -4.17 11.53
CA TYR A 27 -3.10 -4.37 10.79
C TYR A 27 -3.01 -5.81 10.31
N TYR A 28 -2.21 -6.01 9.26
CA TYR A 28 -1.91 -7.33 8.73
C TYR A 28 -0.39 -7.55 8.77
N SER A 29 0.05 -8.80 8.75
CA SER A 29 1.49 -9.10 8.73
C SER A 29 2.06 -8.90 7.32
N ALA A 30 3.39 -8.73 7.24
CA ALA A 30 4.07 -8.61 5.97
C ALA A 30 3.83 -9.82 5.07
N SER A 31 3.87 -11.04 5.64
CA SER A 31 3.64 -12.25 4.86
C SER A 31 2.21 -12.33 4.34
N GLN A 32 1.21 -11.89 5.12
CA GLN A 32 -0.18 -11.84 4.66
C GLN A 32 -0.35 -10.87 3.50
N VAL A 33 0.21 -9.67 3.62
CA VAL A 33 0.15 -8.65 2.55
C VAL A 33 0.86 -9.14 1.30
N ARG A 34 2.09 -9.65 1.45
CA ARG A 34 2.89 -10.12 0.33
C ARG A 34 2.20 -11.27 -0.41
N ALA A 35 1.70 -12.26 0.32
CA ALA A 35 0.98 -13.38 -0.28
C ALA A 35 -0.25 -12.92 -1.06
N THR A 36 -0.99 -11.95 -0.53
CA THR A 36 -2.17 -11.41 -1.20
C THR A 36 -1.79 -10.70 -2.50
N ILE A 37 -0.73 -9.89 -2.47
CA ILE A 37 -0.26 -9.18 -3.67
C ILE A 37 0.07 -10.16 -4.80
N TYR A 38 0.82 -11.23 -4.49
CA TYR A 38 1.26 -12.17 -5.51
C TYR A 38 0.15 -13.14 -5.95
N GLN A 39 -0.73 -13.54 -5.06
CA GLN A 39 -1.77 -14.52 -5.37
C GLN A 39 -3.00 -13.91 -6.05
N HIS A 40 -3.25 -12.63 -5.86
CA HIS A 40 -4.41 -11.95 -6.43
C HIS A 40 -4.04 -10.93 -7.54
N ASP A 41 -2.86 -11.10 -8.09
CA ASP A 41 -2.43 -10.38 -9.29
C ASP A 41 -2.37 -8.86 -9.13
N PHE A 42 -2.04 -8.40 -7.93
CA PHE A 42 -1.69 -7.00 -7.72
C PHE A 42 -0.27 -6.75 -8.24
N ASN A 43 0.00 -5.52 -8.68
CA ASN A 43 1.32 -5.17 -9.18
C ASN A 43 2.35 -5.15 -8.03
N PRO A 44 3.32 -6.08 -7.98
CA PRO A 44 4.27 -6.14 -6.86
C PRO A 44 5.23 -4.95 -6.78
N LYS A 45 5.28 -4.13 -7.81
CA LYS A 45 6.04 -2.88 -7.81
C LYS A 45 5.60 -1.96 -6.66
N TYR A 46 4.33 -2.04 -6.26
CA TYR A 46 3.75 -1.21 -5.20
C TYR A 46 3.66 -1.94 -3.86
N LEU A 47 4.39 -3.04 -3.69
CA LEU A 47 4.43 -3.75 -2.41
C LEU A 47 4.82 -2.83 -1.24
N PRO A 48 5.80 -1.90 -1.37
CA PRO A 48 6.07 -0.95 -0.29
C PRO A 48 4.86 -0.12 0.11
N LEU A 49 4.03 0.29 -0.85
CA LEU A 49 2.79 1.01 -0.56
C LEU A 49 1.83 0.14 0.25
N ALA A 50 1.67 -1.13 -0.12
CA ALA A 50 0.82 -2.04 0.63
C ALA A 50 1.31 -2.19 2.08
N TYR A 51 2.61 -2.26 2.28
CA TYR A 51 3.18 -2.31 3.63
C TYR A 51 2.89 -1.02 4.42
N VAL A 52 3.03 0.14 3.78
CA VAL A 52 2.70 1.42 4.42
C VAL A 52 1.25 1.45 4.89
N LEU A 53 0.33 0.92 4.08
CA LEU A 53 -1.09 0.96 4.38
C LEU A 53 -1.51 0.00 5.50
N PHE A 54 -0.90 -1.18 5.57
CA PHE A 54 -1.48 -2.27 6.36
C PHE A 54 -0.60 -2.83 7.46
N LEU A 55 0.67 -2.45 7.55
CA LEU A 55 1.54 -2.90 8.63
C LEU A 55 1.58 -1.89 9.78
N GLU A 56 1.73 -2.40 11.00
CA GLU A 56 2.03 -1.56 12.15
C GLU A 56 3.38 -0.85 11.93
N LYS A 57 3.53 0.37 12.46
CA LYS A 57 4.72 1.19 12.21
C LYS A 57 6.03 0.51 12.57
N LYS A 58 6.07 -0.22 13.68
CA LYS A 58 7.29 -0.94 14.09
C LYS A 58 7.64 -2.05 13.10
N ALA A 59 6.62 -2.82 12.69
CA ALA A 59 6.81 -3.88 11.72
C ALA A 59 7.19 -3.31 10.36
N LEU A 60 6.61 -2.17 9.97
CA LEU A 60 6.92 -1.51 8.71
C LEU A 60 8.41 -1.18 8.59
N LYS A 61 9.01 -0.59 9.62
CA LYS A 61 10.43 -0.24 9.60
C LYS A 61 11.31 -1.46 9.37
N ASN A 62 11.05 -2.55 10.08
CA ASN A 62 11.82 -3.78 9.95
C ASN A 62 11.66 -4.41 8.58
N VAL A 63 10.45 -4.47 8.07
CA VAL A 63 10.15 -5.08 6.77
C VAL A 63 10.80 -4.30 5.65
N ILE A 64 10.71 -2.97 5.67
CA ILE A 64 11.35 -2.14 4.65
C ILE A 64 12.88 -2.29 4.72
N TYR A 65 13.45 -2.32 5.91
CA TYR A 65 14.89 -2.52 6.07
C TYR A 65 15.37 -3.84 5.46
N ILE A 66 14.60 -4.90 5.64
CA ILE A 66 14.96 -6.24 5.17
C ILE A 66 14.68 -6.42 3.67
N GLU A 67 13.49 -6.03 3.21
CA GLU A 67 13.04 -6.32 1.85
C GLU A 67 13.40 -5.23 0.85
N PHE A 68 13.49 -3.99 1.30
CA PHE A 68 13.78 -2.85 0.44
C PHE A 68 14.84 -1.94 1.07
N PRO A 69 16.07 -2.46 1.30
CA PRO A 69 17.09 -1.72 2.06
C PRO A 69 17.53 -0.40 1.41
N ALA A 70 17.39 -0.27 0.10
CA ALA A 70 17.73 0.95 -0.62
C ALA A 70 16.58 1.97 -0.65
N LEU A 71 15.40 1.62 -0.15
CA LEU A 71 14.23 2.49 -0.22
C LEU A 71 14.22 3.49 0.94
N ASN A 72 14.09 4.78 0.60
CA ASN A 72 13.77 5.81 1.58
C ASN A 72 12.26 5.91 1.70
N ILE A 73 11.70 5.39 2.80
CA ILE A 73 10.27 5.30 2.97
C ILE A 73 9.59 6.68 3.04
N ASN A 74 10.25 7.67 3.62
CA ASN A 74 9.69 9.01 3.70
C ASN A 74 9.59 9.66 2.32
N GLN A 75 10.64 9.51 1.50
CA GLN A 75 10.62 10.00 0.13
C GLN A 75 9.56 9.28 -0.70
N TYR A 76 9.45 7.97 -0.54
CA TYR A 76 8.44 7.17 -1.24
C TYR A 76 7.02 7.64 -0.92
N LYS A 77 6.74 7.88 0.36
CA LYS A 77 5.44 8.41 0.80
C LYS A 77 5.16 9.78 0.20
N GLN A 78 6.16 10.67 0.17
CA GLN A 78 6.01 12.00 -0.44
C GLN A 78 5.69 11.92 -1.92
N GLU A 79 6.40 11.07 -2.66
CA GLU A 79 6.20 10.91 -4.11
C GLU A 79 4.80 10.38 -4.40
N ILE A 80 4.35 9.37 -3.66
CA ILE A 80 3.01 8.83 -3.82
C ILE A 80 1.95 9.84 -3.44
N CYS A 81 2.12 10.55 -2.34
CA CYS A 81 1.15 11.58 -1.92
C CYS A 81 1.02 12.67 -2.97
N GLN A 82 2.14 13.10 -3.54
CA GLN A 82 2.09 14.13 -4.59
C GLN A 82 1.38 13.62 -5.84
N TYR A 83 1.67 12.40 -6.26
CA TYR A 83 0.96 11.80 -7.40
C TYR A 83 -0.54 11.72 -7.15
N LEU A 84 -0.94 11.25 -5.97
CA LEU A 84 -2.35 11.11 -5.62
C LEU A 84 -3.05 12.45 -5.48
N ALA A 85 -2.36 13.46 -4.95
CA ALA A 85 -2.92 14.81 -4.83
C ALA A 85 -3.28 15.41 -6.18
N ASP A 86 -2.55 15.05 -7.24
CA ASP A 86 -2.83 15.53 -8.59
C ASP A 86 -4.05 14.85 -9.22
N LYS A 87 -4.59 13.79 -8.60
CA LYS A 87 -5.75 13.04 -9.09
C LYS A 87 -7.03 13.38 -8.32
N GLN A 88 -7.31 14.67 -8.18
CA GLN A 88 -8.41 15.18 -7.34
C GLN A 88 -9.78 14.70 -7.78
N ASP A 89 -9.97 14.40 -9.06
CA ASP A 89 -11.25 13.97 -9.60
C ASP A 89 -11.55 12.49 -9.38
N ASP A 90 -10.59 11.72 -8.87
CA ASP A 90 -10.75 10.28 -8.65
C ASP A 90 -10.96 9.99 -7.16
N SER A 91 -12.19 9.65 -6.78
CA SER A 91 -12.53 9.40 -5.38
C SER A 91 -11.77 8.21 -4.78
N CYS A 92 -11.47 7.18 -5.59
CA CYS A 92 -10.71 6.03 -5.12
C CYS A 92 -9.28 6.40 -4.76
N LEU A 93 -8.64 7.20 -5.61
CA LEU A 93 -7.27 7.67 -5.36
C LEU A 93 -7.23 8.68 -4.22
N GLN A 94 -8.27 9.48 -4.03
CA GLN A 94 -8.36 10.38 -2.88
C GLN A 94 -8.49 9.60 -1.57
N SER A 95 -9.25 8.52 -1.56
CA SER A 95 -9.33 7.62 -0.40
C SER A 95 -7.96 7.02 -0.08
N LEU A 96 -7.24 6.58 -1.10
CA LEU A 96 -5.89 6.04 -0.94
C LEU A 96 -4.93 7.11 -0.39
N HIS A 97 -5.02 8.33 -0.92
CA HIS A 97 -4.22 9.46 -0.43
C HIS A 97 -4.43 9.70 1.07
N THR A 98 -5.68 9.70 1.51
CA THR A 98 -6.02 9.87 2.92
C THR A 98 -5.37 8.77 3.78
N LEU A 99 -5.44 7.52 3.33
CA LEU A 99 -4.83 6.40 4.05
C LEU A 99 -3.30 6.55 4.14
N VAL A 100 -2.64 6.97 3.07
CA VAL A 100 -1.18 7.16 3.08
C VAL A 100 -0.78 8.31 4.01
N VAL A 101 -1.52 9.42 3.97
CA VAL A 101 -1.23 10.58 4.82
C VAL A 101 -1.39 10.23 6.30
N ASN A 102 -2.42 9.48 6.65
CA ASN A 102 -2.72 9.10 8.03
C ASN A 102 -1.89 7.91 8.52
N GLY A 103 -1.27 7.21 7.62
CA GLY A 103 -0.36 6.11 7.96
C GLY A 103 1.03 6.62 8.23
#